data_ebf54772d701c15c230ed4a2d7d95db7
#
_entry.id   ebf54772d701c15c230ed4a2d7d95db7
#
_cell.length_a   1.000
_cell.length_b   1.000
_cell.length_c   1.000
_cell.angle_alpha   90.00
_cell.angle_beta   90.00
_cell.angle_gamma   90.00
#
_symmetry.space_group_name_H-M   'P 1'
#
loop_
_entity.id
_entity.type
_entity.pdbx_description
1 polymer ?
#
loop_
_entity_poly.entity_id
_entity_poly.type
_entity_poly.pdbx_seq_one_letter_code
_entity_poly.pdbx_strand_id
1 'polypeptide(L)'
;MSEAVADGRRVIRVRALAWNEPLVVCPSMVVDCSGEATVAALAGADIENGAADQAAALIFTLEKVDPNLASVGLIGVRCALRKAVEMGRLPALCERLALVPGPSADGQLTLKLNLLPPSDPSCPIWRQITDWEREARALIPELLRFLVESVASFGKARLGSVAPQLGIRSGHRIRGRARLEDEDVLGARKSAVGIARGCWPMERWGRNPRPEMTCLNERDYFEIPLDCLRSADLDNVLAAGRCFSAAAGAMSSARVIGTALATGWAAGTTAALQIQGRTVEEAVALTRRQMEE
;
A
#
# COMPACT_ATOMS: atom_id res chain seq x y z
N MET A 1 -15.57 4.12 10.54
CA MET A 1 -15.27 4.30 11.98
C MET A 1 -15.36 5.77 12.31
N SER A 2 -15.97 6.15 13.43
CA SER A 2 -16.19 7.56 13.79
C SER A 2 -15.56 7.97 15.11
N GLU A 3 -15.27 7.01 15.98
CA GLU A 3 -14.70 7.29 17.30
C GLU A 3 -13.98 6.03 17.83
N ALA A 4 -12.88 6.23 18.55
CA ALA A 4 -12.29 5.23 19.43
C ALA A 4 -11.98 5.91 20.77
N VAL A 5 -12.39 5.30 21.88
CA VAL A 5 -12.20 5.84 23.23
C VAL A 5 -11.22 4.94 23.96
N ALA A 6 -10.17 5.55 24.50
CA ALA A 6 -9.23 4.89 25.39
C ALA A 6 -9.49 5.32 26.85
N ASP A 7 -9.29 4.39 27.76
CA ASP A 7 -9.14 4.63 29.19
C ASP A 7 -7.70 4.23 29.57
N GLY A 8 -6.92 5.22 29.97
CA GLY A 8 -5.48 5.07 30.12
C GLY A 8 -4.83 4.58 28.81
N ARG A 9 -4.21 3.42 28.87
CA ARG A 9 -3.52 2.80 27.74
C ARG A 9 -4.34 1.70 27.02
N ARG A 10 -5.66 1.68 27.18
CA ARG A 10 -6.50 0.65 26.58
C ARG A 10 -7.69 1.25 25.83
N VAL A 11 -7.88 0.82 24.59
CA VAL A 11 -9.12 1.10 23.86
C VAL A 11 -10.25 0.30 24.49
N ILE A 12 -11.26 0.99 24.98
CA ILE A 12 -12.43 0.39 25.67
C ILE A 12 -13.69 0.43 24.83
N ARG A 13 -13.73 1.30 23.82
CA ARG A 13 -14.91 1.45 22.96
C ARG A 13 -14.50 1.93 21.56
N VAL A 14 -15.11 1.32 20.56
CA VAL A 14 -14.98 1.75 19.14
C VAL A 14 -16.39 1.95 18.60
N ARG A 15 -16.61 3.07 17.91
CA ARG A 15 -17.86 3.42 17.23
C ARG A 15 -17.67 3.41 15.73
N ALA A 16 -18.56 2.76 15.01
CA ALA A 16 -18.56 2.70 13.56
C ALA A 16 -19.99 2.87 13.03
N LEU A 17 -20.09 3.14 11.73
CA LEU A 17 -21.35 3.06 10.99
C LEU A 17 -21.31 1.80 10.14
N ALA A 18 -22.32 0.94 10.30
CA ALA A 18 -22.57 -0.22 9.48
C ALA A 18 -23.95 -0.07 8.82
N TRP A 19 -23.99 0.08 7.49
CA TRP A 19 -25.25 0.26 6.75
C TRP A 19 -26.15 1.39 7.30
N ASN A 20 -25.56 2.54 7.66
CA ASN A 20 -26.18 3.69 8.30
C ASN A 20 -26.67 3.46 9.75
N GLU A 21 -26.37 2.35 10.35
CA GLU A 21 -26.64 2.09 11.77
C GLU A 21 -25.38 2.25 12.61
N PRO A 22 -25.46 2.89 13.78
CA PRO A 22 -24.33 3.00 14.69
C PRO A 22 -24.00 1.63 15.28
N LEU A 23 -22.76 1.19 15.09
CA LEU A 23 -22.21 0.01 15.74
C LEU A 23 -21.28 0.45 16.87
N VAL A 24 -21.49 -0.08 18.07
CA VAL A 24 -20.59 0.14 19.22
C VAL A 24 -19.99 -1.21 19.62
N VAL A 25 -18.67 -1.27 19.68
CA VAL A 25 -17.92 -2.46 20.10
C VAL A 25 -17.06 -2.10 21.30
N CYS A 26 -17.08 -2.97 22.34
CA CYS A 26 -16.18 -2.88 23.49
C CYS A 26 -15.12 -4.00 23.37
N PRO A 27 -13.96 -3.72 22.76
CA PRO A 27 -13.01 -4.75 22.41
C PRO A 27 -12.09 -5.12 23.58
N SER A 28 -11.79 -6.41 23.74
CA SER A 28 -10.66 -6.85 24.58
C SER A 28 -9.33 -6.55 23.92
N MET A 29 -9.23 -6.80 22.60
CA MET A 29 -8.07 -6.50 21.75
C MET A 29 -8.53 -5.87 20.46
N VAL A 30 -7.67 -5.05 19.85
CA VAL A 30 -7.90 -4.42 18.54
C VAL A 30 -6.75 -4.78 17.61
N VAL A 31 -7.08 -5.19 16.39
CA VAL A 31 -6.12 -5.31 15.28
C VAL A 31 -6.48 -4.27 14.23
N ASP A 32 -5.70 -3.19 14.15
CA ASP A 32 -5.90 -2.12 13.20
C ASP A 32 -5.28 -2.50 11.84
N CYS A 33 -6.12 -2.89 10.91
CA CYS A 33 -5.77 -3.20 9.51
C CYS A 33 -6.33 -2.15 8.54
N SER A 34 -6.67 -0.95 9.02
CA SER A 34 -7.26 0.12 8.20
C SER A 34 -6.33 0.63 7.10
N GLY A 35 -5.02 0.39 7.22
CA GLY A 35 -3.98 0.94 6.34
C GLY A 35 -3.64 2.41 6.63
N GLU A 36 -4.34 3.03 7.60
CA GLU A 36 -4.19 4.42 8.01
C GLU A 36 -4.07 4.55 9.54
N ALA A 37 -3.86 3.45 10.27
CA ALA A 37 -3.82 3.40 11.73
C ALA A 37 -5.02 4.14 12.38
N THR A 38 -6.21 3.97 11.79
CA THR A 38 -7.38 4.80 12.10
C THR A 38 -7.85 4.61 13.53
N VAL A 39 -7.85 3.37 14.06
CA VAL A 39 -8.27 3.15 15.45
C VAL A 39 -7.28 3.75 16.42
N ALA A 40 -5.98 3.54 16.17
CA ALA A 40 -4.92 4.07 17.00
C ALA A 40 -4.97 5.61 17.04
N ALA A 41 -5.12 6.26 15.87
CA ALA A 41 -5.24 7.72 15.76
C ALA A 41 -6.47 8.26 16.51
N LEU A 42 -7.65 7.66 16.32
CA LEU A 42 -8.88 8.08 17.01
C LEU A 42 -8.83 7.84 18.51
N ALA A 43 -8.03 6.89 18.98
CA ALA A 43 -7.80 6.63 20.41
C ALA A 43 -6.70 7.53 21.01
N GLY A 44 -6.13 8.46 20.24
CA GLY A 44 -5.14 9.44 20.72
C GLY A 44 -3.71 8.92 20.79
N ALA A 45 -3.38 7.80 20.14
CA ALA A 45 -2.00 7.34 20.03
C ALA A 45 -1.19 8.21 19.07
N ASP A 46 0.12 8.26 19.29
CA ASP A 46 1.05 8.92 18.38
C ASP A 46 1.10 8.18 17.02
N ILE A 47 0.94 8.92 15.94
CA ILE A 47 0.88 8.41 14.58
C ILE A 47 1.97 9.05 13.73
N GLU A 48 2.74 8.22 13.05
CA GLU A 48 3.68 8.66 12.03
C GLU A 48 2.93 8.92 10.71
N ASN A 49 3.10 10.12 10.15
CA ASN A 49 2.50 10.48 8.87
C ASN A 49 3.37 9.96 7.71
N GLY A 50 2.93 8.89 7.05
CA GLY A 50 3.60 8.32 5.87
C GLY A 50 2.91 8.62 4.55
N ALA A 51 1.91 9.50 4.52
CA ALA A 51 1.10 9.75 3.32
C ALA A 51 1.91 10.26 2.11
N ALA A 52 3.02 10.97 2.35
CA ALA A 52 3.89 11.51 1.32
C ALA A 52 5.01 10.56 0.84
N ASP A 53 5.17 9.41 1.47
CA ASP A 53 6.33 8.52 1.21
C ASP A 53 6.27 7.84 -0.17
N GLN A 54 5.08 7.65 -0.72
CA GLN A 54 4.86 6.88 -1.95
C GLN A 54 3.80 7.51 -2.86
N ALA A 55 4.04 7.43 -4.17
CA ALA A 55 3.04 7.82 -5.17
C ALA A 55 1.81 6.90 -5.13
N ALA A 56 0.63 7.47 -5.25
CA ALA A 56 -0.61 6.71 -5.51
C ALA A 56 -0.69 6.26 -6.97
N ALA A 57 -1.64 5.40 -7.32
CA ALA A 57 -1.90 5.05 -8.72
C ALA A 57 -3.40 4.82 -8.98
N LEU A 58 -3.86 5.22 -10.16
CA LEU A 58 -5.17 4.84 -10.68
C LEU A 58 -5.00 3.71 -11.69
N ILE A 59 -5.68 2.60 -11.46
CA ILE A 59 -5.68 1.42 -12.36
C ILE A 59 -6.89 1.52 -13.30
N PHE A 60 -6.68 1.21 -14.57
CA PHE A 60 -7.75 1.10 -15.56
C PHE A 60 -7.42 0.03 -16.60
N THR A 61 -8.45 -0.51 -17.26
CA THR A 61 -8.31 -1.55 -18.26
C THR A 61 -8.75 -1.02 -19.61
N LEU A 62 -7.95 -1.26 -20.63
CA LEU A 62 -8.31 -1.05 -22.04
C LEU A 62 -8.70 -2.38 -22.64
N GLU A 63 -9.67 -2.35 -23.54
CA GLU A 63 -10.13 -3.47 -24.34
C GLU A 63 -9.82 -3.25 -25.82
N LYS A 64 -9.86 -4.31 -26.62
CA LYS A 64 -9.58 -4.29 -28.07
C LYS A 64 -8.19 -3.74 -28.41
N VAL A 65 -7.24 -3.96 -27.51
CA VAL A 65 -5.82 -3.75 -27.78
C VAL A 65 -5.28 -4.92 -28.59
N ASP A 66 -4.39 -4.65 -29.56
CA ASP A 66 -3.79 -5.71 -30.35
C ASP A 66 -3.00 -6.69 -29.44
N PRO A 67 -3.31 -7.99 -29.45
CA PRO A 67 -2.61 -8.98 -28.62
C PRO A 67 -1.09 -9.03 -28.85
N ASN A 68 -0.64 -8.68 -30.05
CA ASN A 68 0.76 -8.66 -30.41
C ASN A 68 1.54 -7.53 -29.71
N LEU A 69 0.86 -6.59 -29.05
CA LEU A 69 1.51 -5.55 -28.23
C LEU A 69 2.41 -6.16 -27.13
N ALA A 70 2.04 -7.31 -26.60
CA ALA A 70 2.82 -8.01 -25.59
C ALA A 70 4.23 -8.41 -26.08
N SER A 71 4.40 -8.69 -27.38
CA SER A 71 5.67 -9.07 -28.00
C SER A 71 6.59 -7.89 -28.27
N VAL A 72 6.03 -6.70 -28.51
CA VAL A 72 6.80 -5.46 -28.81
C VAL A 72 7.09 -4.67 -27.52
N GLY A 73 6.40 -5.00 -26.42
CA GLY A 73 6.50 -4.33 -25.13
C GLY A 73 5.99 -2.89 -25.15
N LEU A 74 5.89 -2.28 -23.97
CA LEU A 74 5.48 -0.88 -23.82
C LEU A 74 6.59 0.13 -24.19
N ILE A 75 7.70 -0.29 -24.76
CA ILE A 75 8.82 0.63 -25.10
C ILE A 75 8.35 1.66 -26.11
N GLY A 76 7.69 1.23 -27.19
CA GLY A 76 7.14 2.13 -28.20
C GLY A 76 6.10 3.10 -27.64
N VAL A 77 5.21 2.61 -26.75
CA VAL A 77 4.23 3.45 -26.05
C VAL A 77 4.92 4.51 -25.20
N ARG A 78 5.93 4.12 -24.43
CA ARG A 78 6.71 5.06 -23.59
C ARG A 78 7.42 6.12 -24.41
N CYS A 79 8.04 5.74 -25.53
CA CYS A 79 8.69 6.69 -26.43
C CYS A 79 7.69 7.68 -27.04
N ALA A 80 6.50 7.20 -27.44
CA ALA A 80 5.43 8.04 -27.98
C ALA A 80 4.91 9.01 -26.92
N LEU A 81 4.67 8.55 -25.70
CA LEU A 81 4.21 9.38 -24.58
C LEU A 81 5.25 10.47 -24.23
N ARG A 82 6.53 10.09 -24.09
CA ARG A 82 7.60 11.05 -23.81
C ARG A 82 7.65 12.14 -24.87
N LYS A 83 7.68 11.76 -26.14
CA LYS A 83 7.69 12.72 -27.25
C LYS A 83 6.46 13.64 -27.23
N ALA A 84 5.28 13.11 -26.92
CA ALA A 84 4.07 13.92 -26.82
C ALA A 84 4.12 14.92 -25.67
N VAL A 85 4.70 14.54 -24.54
CA VAL A 85 4.92 15.44 -23.39
C VAL A 85 5.94 16.50 -23.72
N GLU A 86 7.09 16.14 -24.30
CA GLU A 86 8.12 17.09 -24.75
C GLU A 86 7.57 18.12 -25.75
N MET A 87 6.60 17.71 -26.59
CA MET A 87 5.92 18.59 -27.56
C MET A 87 4.74 19.36 -26.95
N GLY A 88 4.47 19.24 -25.66
CA GLY A 88 3.34 19.89 -24.99
C GLY A 88 1.95 19.36 -25.39
N ARG A 89 1.88 18.19 -26.04
CA ARG A 89 0.61 17.57 -26.47
C ARG A 89 -0.07 16.79 -25.34
N LEU A 90 0.66 16.35 -24.34
CA LEU A 90 0.18 15.65 -23.16
C LEU A 90 0.80 16.22 -21.89
N PRO A 91 0.09 16.21 -20.76
CA PRO A 91 0.66 16.54 -19.46
C PRO A 91 1.80 15.59 -19.06
N ALA A 92 2.79 16.09 -18.33
CA ALA A 92 3.95 15.31 -17.86
C ALA A 92 3.56 14.04 -17.09
N LEU A 93 2.43 14.06 -16.39
CA LEU A 93 1.92 12.91 -15.65
C LEU A 93 1.68 11.68 -16.54
N CYS A 94 1.40 11.85 -17.83
CA CYS A 94 1.19 10.76 -18.78
C CYS A 94 2.42 9.88 -18.99
N GLU A 95 3.63 10.38 -18.79
CA GLU A 95 4.85 9.55 -18.84
C GLU A 95 4.92 8.49 -17.74
N ARG A 96 4.14 8.67 -16.67
CA ARG A 96 4.09 7.76 -15.53
C ARG A 96 3.15 6.58 -15.75
N LEU A 97 2.62 6.43 -16.96
CA LEU A 97 1.83 5.26 -17.35
C LEU A 97 2.69 3.99 -17.28
N ALA A 98 2.17 2.95 -16.66
CA ALA A 98 2.83 1.67 -16.54
C ALA A 98 1.85 0.51 -16.73
N LEU A 99 2.38 -0.62 -17.22
CA LEU A 99 1.64 -1.88 -17.27
C LEU A 99 1.48 -2.45 -15.85
N VAL A 100 0.31 -3.02 -15.58
CA VAL A 100 0.11 -3.89 -14.43
C VAL A 100 0.36 -5.33 -14.92
N PRO A 101 1.43 -6.00 -14.43
CA PRO A 101 1.68 -7.39 -14.79
C PRO A 101 0.56 -8.29 -14.26
N GLY A 102 0.22 -9.31 -15.02
CA GLY A 102 -0.77 -10.30 -14.61
C GLY A 102 -1.50 -10.91 -15.80
N PRO A 103 -2.32 -11.94 -15.55
CA PRO A 103 -3.15 -12.52 -16.59
C PRO A 103 -4.15 -11.46 -17.09
N SER A 104 -4.25 -11.31 -18.39
CA SER A 104 -5.25 -10.49 -19.06
C SER A 104 -6.01 -11.37 -20.06
N ALA A 105 -7.29 -11.09 -20.27
CA ALA A 105 -8.02 -11.70 -21.37
C ALA A 105 -7.48 -11.17 -22.71
N ASP A 106 -7.67 -11.94 -23.79
CA ASP A 106 -7.25 -11.53 -25.13
C ASP A 106 -7.81 -10.15 -25.50
N GLY A 107 -6.91 -9.29 -25.95
CA GLY A 107 -7.25 -7.91 -26.29
C GLY A 107 -7.53 -6.98 -25.10
N GLN A 108 -7.29 -7.43 -23.86
CA GLN A 108 -7.33 -6.58 -22.68
C GLN A 108 -5.92 -6.19 -22.22
N LEU A 109 -5.79 -4.98 -21.73
CA LEU A 109 -4.55 -4.47 -21.15
C LEU A 109 -4.86 -3.68 -19.90
N THR A 110 -4.30 -4.10 -18.76
CA THR A 110 -4.42 -3.36 -17.49
C THR A 110 -3.25 -2.41 -17.34
N LEU A 111 -3.56 -1.15 -17.15
CA LEU A 111 -2.63 -0.05 -17.01
C LEU A 111 -2.80 0.63 -15.65
N LYS A 112 -1.75 1.29 -15.20
CA LYS A 112 -1.80 2.17 -14.03
C LYS A 112 -1.15 3.51 -14.35
N LEU A 113 -1.83 4.58 -13.98
CA LEU A 113 -1.27 5.93 -13.98
C LEU A 113 -0.74 6.23 -12.59
N ASN A 114 0.59 6.33 -12.45
CA ASN A 114 1.22 6.64 -11.18
C ASN A 114 1.24 8.15 -10.98
N LEU A 115 0.73 8.61 -9.85
CA LEU A 115 0.62 10.02 -9.50
C LEU A 115 1.89 10.48 -8.76
N LEU A 116 2.10 11.78 -8.70
CA LEU A 116 3.18 12.35 -7.89
C LEU A 116 2.82 12.26 -6.40
N PRO A 117 3.82 12.08 -5.51
CA PRO A 117 3.61 12.29 -4.08
C PRO A 117 3.07 13.70 -3.83
N PRO A 118 2.32 13.93 -2.73
CA PRO A 118 1.81 15.26 -2.39
C PRO A 118 2.97 16.24 -2.24
N SER A 119 2.74 17.45 -2.76
CA SER A 119 3.71 18.55 -2.67
C SER A 119 3.46 19.48 -1.49
N ASP A 120 2.26 19.44 -0.92
CA ASP A 120 1.83 20.29 0.18
C ASP A 120 1.50 19.47 1.44
N PRO A 121 2.42 19.41 2.42
CA PRO A 121 2.19 18.69 3.66
C PRO A 121 1.10 19.31 4.54
N SER A 122 0.70 20.57 4.30
CA SER A 122 -0.36 21.23 5.05
C SER A 122 -1.77 20.89 4.58
N CYS A 123 -1.88 20.37 3.35
CA CYS A 123 -3.16 19.97 2.79
C CYS A 123 -3.64 18.65 3.42
N PRO A 124 -4.88 18.57 3.94
CA PRO A 124 -5.41 17.34 4.50
C PRO A 124 -5.37 16.19 3.49
N ILE A 125 -4.93 15.00 3.93
CA ILE A 125 -4.71 13.84 3.05
C ILE A 125 -5.96 13.46 2.23
N TRP A 126 -7.15 13.54 2.82
CA TRP A 126 -8.39 13.24 2.11
C TRP A 126 -8.65 14.19 0.92
N ARG A 127 -8.26 15.46 1.05
CA ARG A 127 -8.37 16.44 -0.04
C ARG A 127 -7.38 16.12 -1.14
N GLN A 128 -6.12 15.82 -0.77
CA GLN A 128 -5.09 15.43 -1.73
C GLN A 128 -5.50 14.18 -2.52
N ILE A 129 -6.05 13.16 -1.84
CA ILE A 129 -6.56 11.95 -2.49
C ILE A 129 -7.68 12.30 -3.48
N THR A 130 -8.60 13.18 -3.09
CA THR A 130 -9.69 13.62 -3.97
C THR A 130 -9.17 14.35 -5.21
N ASP A 131 -8.21 15.26 -5.03
CA ASP A 131 -7.62 16.02 -6.14
C ASP A 131 -6.83 15.10 -7.09
N TRP A 132 -6.04 14.18 -6.55
CA TRP A 132 -5.37 13.16 -7.35
C TRP A 132 -6.33 12.29 -8.15
N GLU A 133 -7.42 11.85 -7.54
CA GLU A 133 -8.39 11.00 -8.22
C GLU A 133 -9.08 11.77 -9.36
N ARG A 134 -9.43 13.03 -9.15
CA ARG A 134 -10.00 13.90 -10.20
C ARG A 134 -9.02 14.10 -11.35
N GLU A 135 -7.77 14.44 -11.05
CA GLU A 135 -6.71 14.63 -12.04
C GLU A 135 -6.49 13.35 -12.86
N ALA A 136 -6.28 12.23 -12.20
CA ALA A 136 -6.04 10.95 -12.88
C ALA A 136 -7.22 10.54 -13.77
N ARG A 137 -8.46 10.67 -13.28
CA ARG A 137 -9.66 10.34 -14.07
C ARG A 137 -9.84 11.26 -15.27
N ALA A 138 -9.52 12.55 -15.14
CA ALA A 138 -9.59 13.50 -16.24
C ALA A 138 -8.57 13.18 -17.35
N LEU A 139 -7.40 12.65 -17.00
CA LEU A 139 -6.35 12.30 -17.95
C LEU A 139 -6.62 11.00 -18.75
N ILE A 140 -7.41 10.06 -18.24
CA ILE A 140 -7.64 8.79 -18.92
C ILE A 140 -8.23 8.95 -20.33
N PRO A 141 -9.29 9.74 -20.56
CA PRO A 141 -9.83 9.94 -21.91
C PRO A 141 -8.84 10.58 -22.89
N GLU A 142 -8.05 11.55 -22.42
CA GLU A 142 -7.04 12.24 -23.22
C GLU A 142 -5.91 11.27 -23.61
N LEU A 143 -5.43 10.50 -22.63
CA LEU A 143 -4.42 9.48 -22.82
C LEU A 143 -4.89 8.39 -23.80
N LEU A 144 -6.14 7.91 -23.65
CA LEU A 144 -6.71 6.92 -24.56
C LEU A 144 -6.80 7.46 -26.00
N ARG A 145 -7.29 8.70 -26.18
CA ARG A 145 -7.37 9.34 -27.49
C ARG A 145 -5.98 9.39 -28.14
N PHE A 146 -4.97 9.85 -27.41
CA PHE A 146 -3.59 9.89 -27.90
C PHE A 146 -3.08 8.50 -28.30
N LEU A 147 -3.31 7.47 -27.49
CA LEU A 147 -2.89 6.11 -27.80
C LEU A 147 -3.57 5.56 -29.07
N VAL A 148 -4.86 5.79 -29.22
CA VAL A 148 -5.63 5.37 -30.40
C VAL A 148 -5.11 6.05 -31.69
N GLU A 149 -4.79 7.32 -31.62
CA GLU A 149 -4.32 8.11 -32.77
C GLU A 149 -2.85 7.87 -33.12
N SER A 150 -2.02 7.56 -32.12
CA SER A 150 -0.55 7.59 -32.29
C SER A 150 0.14 6.24 -32.19
N VAL A 151 -0.55 5.19 -31.74
CA VAL A 151 0.04 3.86 -31.54
C VAL A 151 -0.83 2.78 -32.19
N ALA A 152 -0.34 2.20 -33.28
CA ALA A 152 -1.14 1.28 -34.13
C ALA A 152 -1.82 0.15 -33.34
N SER A 153 -1.14 -0.43 -32.34
CA SER A 153 -1.71 -1.51 -31.51
C SER A 153 -2.91 -1.07 -30.66
N PHE A 154 -3.15 0.22 -30.50
CA PHE A 154 -4.29 0.79 -29.78
C PHE A 154 -5.37 1.35 -30.70
N GLY A 155 -5.23 1.26 -32.02
CA GLY A 155 -6.14 1.91 -32.97
C GLY A 155 -7.62 1.52 -32.85
N LYS A 156 -7.94 0.41 -32.18
CA LYS A 156 -9.30 -0.02 -31.85
C LYS A 156 -9.59 -0.05 -30.36
N ALA A 157 -8.63 0.42 -29.54
CA ALA A 157 -8.74 0.35 -28.09
C ALA A 157 -9.91 1.19 -27.57
N ARG A 158 -10.53 0.72 -26.52
CA ARG A 158 -11.57 1.44 -25.77
C ARG A 158 -11.37 1.27 -24.28
N LEU A 159 -11.91 2.19 -23.50
CA LEU A 159 -11.92 2.07 -22.06
C LEU A 159 -12.86 0.94 -21.64
N GLY A 160 -12.32 -0.05 -20.92
CA GLY A 160 -13.10 -1.16 -20.35
C GLY A 160 -13.59 -0.81 -18.97
N SER A 161 -12.66 -0.57 -18.03
CA SER A 161 -13.00 -0.24 -16.66
C SER A 161 -11.98 0.71 -16.04
N VAL A 162 -12.39 1.40 -14.98
CA VAL A 162 -11.50 2.20 -14.12
C VAL A 162 -11.72 1.75 -12.69
N ALA A 163 -10.65 1.57 -11.93
CA ALA A 163 -10.75 1.22 -10.52
C ALA A 163 -11.66 2.22 -9.77
N PRO A 164 -12.48 1.72 -8.82
CA PRO A 164 -13.44 2.57 -8.10
C PRO A 164 -12.76 3.65 -7.27
N GLN A 165 -11.50 3.43 -6.87
CA GLN A 165 -10.71 4.37 -6.08
C GLN A 165 -9.21 4.23 -6.37
N LEU A 166 -8.44 5.21 -5.95
CA LEU A 166 -6.98 5.18 -6.03
C LEU A 166 -6.38 4.05 -5.20
N GLY A 167 -5.32 3.44 -5.72
CA GLY A 167 -4.42 2.58 -4.96
C GLY A 167 -3.44 3.42 -4.15
N ILE A 168 -3.76 3.65 -2.89
CA ILE A 168 -2.88 4.35 -1.93
C ILE A 168 -1.83 3.37 -1.43
N ARG A 169 -0.55 3.72 -1.58
CA ARG A 169 0.57 2.84 -1.23
C ARG A 169 1.13 3.05 0.16
N SER A 170 1.06 4.26 0.68
CA SER A 170 1.50 4.63 2.03
C SER A 170 0.42 5.42 2.74
N GLY A 171 0.39 5.31 4.05
CA GLY A 171 -0.56 5.97 4.91
C GLY A 171 0.06 6.20 6.30
N HIS A 172 -0.78 6.54 7.25
CA HIS A 172 -0.36 6.68 8.64
C HIS A 172 0.06 5.32 9.23
N ARG A 173 1.05 5.35 10.10
CA ARG A 173 1.58 4.19 10.82
C ARG A 173 1.53 4.44 12.32
N ILE A 174 1.32 3.38 13.09
CA ILE A 174 1.46 3.48 14.55
C ILE A 174 2.93 3.70 14.93
N ARG A 175 3.16 4.31 16.08
CA ARG A 175 4.42 4.16 16.81
C ARG A 175 4.39 2.80 17.50
N GLY A 176 5.22 1.85 17.03
CA GLY A 176 5.35 0.52 17.60
C GLY A 176 6.33 0.47 18.78
N ARG A 177 6.33 -0.64 19.52
CA ARG A 177 7.35 -0.91 20.56
C ARG A 177 8.74 -1.13 19.97
N ALA A 178 8.78 -1.57 18.68
CA ALA A 178 9.94 -1.54 17.82
C ALA A 178 9.55 -0.92 16.47
N ARG A 179 10.54 -0.61 15.66
CA ARG A 179 10.37 -0.10 14.31
C ARG A 179 11.20 -0.94 13.34
N LEU A 180 10.61 -1.32 12.21
CA LEU A 180 11.36 -1.95 11.12
C LEU A 180 12.11 -0.84 10.37
N GLU A 181 13.43 -0.87 10.36
CA GLU A 181 14.26 0.13 9.73
C GLU A 181 14.65 -0.27 8.29
N ASP A 182 15.08 0.71 7.50
CA ASP A 182 15.53 0.49 6.12
C ASP A 182 16.71 -0.48 6.07
N GLU A 183 17.62 -0.39 7.05
CA GLU A 183 18.80 -1.25 7.19
C GLU A 183 18.42 -2.70 7.51
N ASP A 184 17.32 -2.92 8.24
CA ASP A 184 16.82 -4.29 8.52
C ASP A 184 16.39 -4.99 7.23
N VAL A 185 15.74 -4.23 6.33
CA VAL A 185 15.31 -4.74 5.02
C VAL A 185 16.51 -4.98 4.11
N LEU A 186 17.38 -3.96 3.96
CA LEU A 186 18.54 -4.05 3.06
C LEU A 186 19.54 -5.10 3.51
N GLY A 187 19.72 -5.28 4.82
CA GLY A 187 20.58 -6.31 5.41
C GLY A 187 19.93 -7.68 5.53
N ALA A 188 18.69 -7.84 5.05
CA ALA A 188 17.92 -9.09 5.16
C ALA A 188 17.93 -9.66 6.60
N ARG A 189 17.72 -8.77 7.59
CA ARG A 189 17.90 -9.10 9.02
C ARG A 189 16.89 -10.13 9.49
N LYS A 190 17.40 -11.16 10.19
CA LYS A 190 16.61 -12.16 10.88
C LYS A 190 16.37 -11.74 12.32
N SER A 191 15.23 -12.11 12.89
CA SER A 191 14.84 -11.74 14.26
C SER A 191 14.41 -12.96 15.05
N ALA A 192 14.91 -13.13 16.27
CA ALA A 192 14.47 -14.20 17.17
C ALA A 192 12.96 -14.08 17.52
N VAL A 193 12.39 -12.88 17.41
CA VAL A 193 10.98 -12.58 17.64
C VAL A 193 10.25 -12.19 16.34
N GLY A 194 10.79 -12.61 15.19
CA GLY A 194 10.20 -12.41 13.87
C GLY A 194 8.91 -13.21 13.71
N ILE A 195 7.88 -12.59 13.15
CA ILE A 195 6.52 -13.16 12.99
C ILE A 195 6.01 -13.10 11.56
N ALA A 196 6.75 -12.49 10.67
CA ALA A 196 6.46 -12.43 9.25
C ALA A 196 7.77 -12.28 8.48
N ARG A 197 7.78 -12.75 7.22
CA ARG A 197 8.89 -12.61 6.29
C ARG A 197 8.54 -11.67 5.17
N GLY A 198 9.50 -10.86 4.72
CA GLY A 198 9.39 -10.03 3.54
C GLY A 198 10.60 -10.18 2.64
N CYS A 199 10.39 -10.20 1.32
CA CYS A 199 11.46 -10.32 0.32
C CYS A 199 11.26 -9.36 -0.87
N TRP A 200 10.24 -8.50 -0.82
CA TRP A 200 10.01 -7.54 -1.88
C TRP A 200 11.09 -6.46 -1.89
N PRO A 201 11.55 -5.98 -3.06
CA PRO A 201 12.50 -4.86 -3.12
C PRO A 201 11.96 -3.61 -2.43
N MET A 202 12.85 -2.79 -1.90
CA MET A 202 12.49 -1.43 -1.50
C MET A 202 12.18 -0.60 -2.74
N GLU A 203 11.00 -0.01 -2.80
CA GLU A 203 10.46 0.70 -3.96
C GLU A 203 10.26 2.17 -3.60
N ARG A 204 11.10 3.07 -4.15
CA ARG A 204 11.00 4.52 -3.91
C ARG A 204 10.41 5.23 -5.11
N TRP A 205 9.23 5.82 -4.94
CA TRP A 205 8.55 6.61 -5.95
C TRP A 205 8.84 8.10 -5.73
N GLY A 206 9.79 8.63 -6.47
CA GLY A 206 10.11 10.06 -6.51
C GLY A 206 9.44 10.78 -7.69
N ARG A 207 10.07 11.89 -8.13
CA ARG A 207 9.64 12.66 -9.32
C ARG A 207 9.88 11.92 -10.63
N ASN A 208 10.76 10.93 -10.64
CA ASN A 208 11.05 10.13 -11.83
C ASN A 208 9.81 9.32 -12.25
N PRO A 209 9.61 9.07 -13.56
CA PRO A 209 8.52 8.25 -14.06
C PRO A 209 8.55 6.80 -13.58
N ARG A 210 9.69 6.32 -13.11
CA ARG A 210 9.89 4.96 -12.58
C ARG A 210 10.33 5.01 -11.14
N PRO A 211 9.97 3.99 -10.33
CA PRO A 211 10.52 3.86 -9.00
C PRO A 211 12.01 3.47 -9.06
N GLU A 212 12.74 3.89 -8.05
CA GLU A 212 14.03 3.30 -7.73
C GLU A 212 13.79 2.02 -6.96
N MET A 213 14.40 0.93 -7.43
CA MET A 213 14.25 -0.40 -6.83
C MET A 213 15.57 -0.82 -6.22
N THR A 214 15.59 -1.08 -4.91
CA THR A 214 16.74 -1.69 -4.23
C THR A 214 16.36 -3.11 -3.83
N CYS A 215 16.95 -4.09 -4.51
CA CYS A 215 16.67 -5.50 -4.26
C CYS A 215 17.48 -6.03 -3.06
N LEU A 216 16.92 -6.98 -2.35
CA LEU A 216 17.68 -7.85 -1.45
C LEU A 216 18.56 -8.81 -2.27
N ASN A 217 19.50 -9.47 -1.63
CA ASN A 217 20.23 -10.57 -2.27
C ASN A 217 19.27 -11.67 -2.74
N GLU A 218 19.65 -12.39 -3.80
CA GLU A 218 18.82 -13.45 -4.36
C GLU A 218 18.40 -14.47 -3.29
N ARG A 219 17.10 -14.79 -3.26
CA ARG A 219 16.48 -15.76 -2.33
C ARG A 219 16.59 -15.42 -0.85
N ASP A 220 16.93 -14.17 -0.52
CA ASP A 220 16.98 -13.72 0.86
C ASP A 220 15.67 -13.02 1.28
N TYR A 221 15.47 -12.88 2.58
CA TYR A 221 14.30 -12.26 3.19
C TYR A 221 14.68 -11.60 4.51
N PHE A 222 13.95 -10.57 4.90
CA PHE A 222 14.01 -10.01 6.24
C PHE A 222 12.84 -10.52 7.09
N GLU A 223 12.98 -10.45 8.41
CA GLU A 223 11.92 -10.81 9.35
C GLU A 223 11.41 -9.56 10.08
N ILE A 224 10.10 -9.51 10.30
CA ILE A 224 9.41 -8.42 10.99
C ILE A 224 9.20 -8.85 12.43
N PRO A 225 9.79 -8.14 13.42
CA PRO A 225 9.55 -8.40 14.84
C PRO A 225 8.10 -8.12 15.24
N LEU A 226 7.54 -8.91 16.15
CA LEU A 226 6.17 -8.69 16.66
C LEU A 226 5.99 -7.29 17.26
N ASP A 227 7.00 -6.75 17.91
CA ASP A 227 6.93 -5.43 18.53
C ASP A 227 6.79 -4.26 17.52
N CYS A 228 7.06 -4.50 16.23
CA CYS A 228 6.69 -3.56 15.17
C CYS A 228 5.18 -3.45 14.98
N LEU A 229 4.41 -4.49 15.34
CA LEU A 229 2.96 -4.53 15.22
C LEU A 229 2.26 -4.03 16.49
N ARG A 230 2.92 -4.07 17.65
CA ARG A 230 2.35 -3.69 18.95
C ARG A 230 2.46 -2.19 19.18
N SER A 231 1.35 -1.51 19.45
CA SER A 231 1.40 -0.08 19.78
C SER A 231 2.27 0.19 21.02
N ALA A 232 3.10 1.23 20.96
CA ALA A 232 3.84 1.72 22.11
C ALA A 232 2.94 2.48 23.09
N ASP A 233 1.83 3.03 22.63
CA ASP A 233 0.95 3.90 23.40
C ASP A 233 -0.28 3.17 23.96
N LEU A 234 -0.74 2.12 23.28
CA LEU A 234 -1.98 1.39 23.61
C LEU A 234 -1.67 -0.10 23.82
N ASP A 235 -2.01 -0.63 24.99
CA ASP A 235 -1.62 -2.00 25.38
C ASP A 235 -2.42 -3.09 24.72
N ASN A 236 -3.62 -2.79 24.21
CA ASN A 236 -4.50 -3.74 23.54
C ASN A 236 -4.68 -3.45 22.04
N VAL A 237 -3.73 -2.75 21.42
CA VAL A 237 -3.77 -2.43 19.98
C VAL A 237 -2.56 -3.02 19.27
N LEU A 238 -2.83 -3.79 18.22
CA LEU A 238 -1.85 -4.20 17.22
C LEU A 238 -2.23 -3.56 15.89
N ALA A 239 -1.24 -3.33 15.02
CA ALA A 239 -1.45 -2.87 13.66
C ALA A 239 -0.80 -3.83 12.67
N ALA A 240 -1.41 -4.02 11.50
CA ALA A 240 -0.88 -4.90 10.44
C ALA A 240 -1.06 -4.28 9.05
N GLY A 241 -0.37 -4.84 8.05
CA GLY A 241 -0.39 -4.33 6.69
C GLY A 241 0.39 -3.01 6.57
N ARG A 242 -0.23 -1.95 6.03
CA ARG A 242 0.43 -0.66 5.79
C ARG A 242 0.60 0.25 7.01
N CYS A 243 0.02 -0.10 8.14
CA CYS A 243 -0.03 0.78 9.31
C CYS A 243 0.75 0.29 10.53
N PHE A 244 1.53 -0.79 10.44
CA PHE A 244 2.48 -1.15 11.49
C PHE A 244 3.72 -0.22 11.48
N SER A 245 4.51 -0.25 12.54
CA SER A 245 5.67 0.62 12.74
C SER A 245 6.85 0.24 11.84
N ALA A 246 7.13 1.07 10.85
CA ALA A 246 8.25 0.88 9.92
C ALA A 246 8.74 2.23 9.36
N ALA A 247 10.02 2.32 9.02
CA ALA A 247 10.55 3.42 8.23
C ALA A 247 9.94 3.45 6.83
N ALA A 248 9.98 4.59 6.15
CA ALA A 248 9.34 4.79 4.85
C ALA A 248 9.85 3.80 3.78
N GLY A 249 11.15 3.58 3.70
CA GLY A 249 11.77 2.61 2.80
C GLY A 249 11.41 1.18 3.16
N ALA A 250 11.52 0.80 4.43
CA ALA A 250 11.14 -0.52 4.93
C ALA A 250 9.66 -0.82 4.64
N MET A 251 8.75 0.12 4.90
CA MET A 251 7.33 -0.03 4.57
C MET A 251 7.10 -0.20 3.08
N SER A 252 7.90 0.42 2.21
CA SER A 252 7.77 0.27 0.76
C SER A 252 7.95 -1.18 0.29
N SER A 253 8.77 -1.94 0.99
CA SER A 253 8.98 -3.38 0.81
C SER A 253 7.90 -4.22 1.53
N ALA A 254 7.62 -3.89 2.80
CA ALA A 254 6.79 -4.71 3.68
C ALA A 254 5.27 -4.61 3.42
N ARG A 255 4.80 -3.62 2.66
CA ARG A 255 3.37 -3.37 2.39
C ARG A 255 2.71 -4.27 1.33
N VAL A 256 3.48 -5.12 0.65
CA VAL A 256 2.94 -6.00 -0.39
C VAL A 256 1.99 -7.05 0.19
N ILE A 257 1.07 -7.54 -0.64
CA ILE A 257 -0.05 -8.40 -0.20
C ILE A 257 0.43 -9.60 0.62
N GLY A 258 1.48 -10.31 0.17
CA GLY A 258 2.01 -11.47 0.90
C GLY A 258 2.45 -11.12 2.32
N THR A 259 3.24 -10.07 2.48
CA THR A 259 3.68 -9.59 3.80
C THR A 259 2.51 -9.05 4.63
N ALA A 260 1.54 -8.37 3.99
CA ALA A 260 0.35 -7.88 4.68
C ALA A 260 -0.51 -9.02 5.24
N LEU A 261 -0.68 -10.11 4.49
CA LEU A 261 -1.36 -11.32 4.96
C LEU A 261 -0.62 -11.94 6.15
N ALA A 262 0.70 -12.08 6.07
CA ALA A 262 1.53 -12.65 7.15
C ALA A 262 1.45 -11.79 8.42
N THR A 263 1.60 -10.47 8.33
CA THR A 263 1.47 -9.58 9.49
C THR A 263 0.07 -9.55 10.06
N GLY A 264 -0.97 -9.59 9.21
CA GLY A 264 -2.38 -9.66 9.65
C GLY A 264 -2.67 -10.95 10.40
N TRP A 265 -2.20 -12.07 9.88
CA TRP A 265 -2.34 -13.37 10.54
C TRP A 265 -1.61 -13.40 11.89
N ALA A 266 -0.36 -12.92 11.97
CA ALA A 266 0.41 -12.85 13.20
C ALA A 266 -0.25 -11.94 14.25
N ALA A 267 -0.76 -10.77 13.85
CA ALA A 267 -1.46 -9.87 14.74
C ALA A 267 -2.76 -10.50 15.28
N GLY A 268 -3.55 -11.15 14.41
CA GLY A 268 -4.78 -11.86 14.81
C GLY A 268 -4.51 -13.01 15.78
N THR A 269 -3.49 -13.84 15.50
CA THR A 269 -3.06 -14.93 16.38
C THR A 269 -2.60 -14.39 17.73
N THR A 270 -1.78 -13.33 17.73
CA THR A 270 -1.32 -12.69 18.97
C THR A 270 -2.50 -12.17 19.80
N ALA A 271 -3.44 -11.45 19.17
CA ALA A 271 -4.63 -10.93 19.85
C ALA A 271 -5.47 -12.06 20.45
N ALA A 272 -5.72 -13.15 19.72
CA ALA A 272 -6.49 -14.30 20.19
C ALA A 272 -5.84 -14.98 21.39
N LEU A 273 -4.53 -15.19 21.35
CA LEU A 273 -3.78 -15.81 22.46
C LEU A 273 -3.75 -14.90 23.70
N GLN A 274 -3.59 -13.60 23.53
CA GLN A 274 -3.62 -12.66 24.65
C GLN A 274 -5.01 -12.60 25.33
N ILE A 275 -6.11 -12.71 24.58
CA ILE A 275 -7.47 -12.82 25.14
C ILE A 275 -7.59 -14.09 25.99
N GLN A 276 -6.91 -15.16 25.64
CA GLN A 276 -6.86 -16.42 26.38
C GLN A 276 -5.89 -16.40 27.56
N GLY A 277 -5.26 -15.26 27.86
CA GLY A 277 -4.28 -15.12 28.94
C GLY A 277 -2.90 -15.71 28.62
N ARG A 278 -2.62 -16.02 27.34
CA ARG A 278 -1.31 -16.51 26.89
C ARG A 278 -0.34 -15.36 26.74
N THR A 279 0.96 -15.69 26.82
CA THR A 279 2.02 -14.68 26.74
C THR A 279 2.35 -14.27 25.29
N VAL A 280 3.07 -13.18 25.16
CA VAL A 280 3.58 -12.70 23.86
C VAL A 280 4.60 -13.67 23.28
N GLU A 281 5.42 -14.25 24.12
CA GLU A 281 6.44 -15.26 23.76
C GLU A 281 5.78 -16.51 23.16
N GLU A 282 4.66 -16.96 23.71
CA GLU A 282 3.88 -18.07 23.18
C GLU A 282 3.29 -17.75 21.80
N ALA A 283 2.83 -16.50 21.60
CA ALA A 283 2.33 -16.04 20.30
C ALA A 283 3.47 -16.02 19.26
N VAL A 284 4.64 -15.51 19.61
CA VAL A 284 5.84 -15.55 18.76
C VAL A 284 6.22 -17.00 18.42
N ALA A 285 6.29 -17.88 19.42
CA ALA A 285 6.68 -19.28 19.22
C ALA A 285 5.71 -20.02 18.26
N LEU A 286 4.40 -19.80 18.41
CA LEU A 286 3.39 -20.37 17.50
C LEU A 286 3.55 -19.84 16.08
N THR A 287 3.67 -18.52 15.93
CA THR A 287 3.78 -17.88 14.61
C THR A 287 5.05 -18.33 13.88
N ARG A 288 6.18 -18.42 14.58
CA ARG A 288 7.45 -18.87 14.00
C ARG A 288 7.36 -20.32 13.52
N ARG A 289 6.78 -21.22 14.30
CA ARG A 289 6.58 -22.63 13.88
C ARG A 289 5.84 -22.72 12.56
N GLN A 290 4.78 -21.91 12.38
CA GLN A 290 3.98 -21.92 11.16
C GLN A 290 4.65 -21.21 9.97
N MET A 291 5.65 -20.35 10.20
CA MET A 291 6.49 -19.83 9.10
C MET A 291 7.50 -20.85 8.57
N GLU A 292 7.78 -21.92 9.31
CA GLU A 292 8.73 -22.99 8.97
C GLU A 292 8.04 -24.16 8.25
N GLU A 293 6.74 -24.35 8.44
CA GLU A 293 5.88 -25.29 7.70
C GLU A 293 5.52 -24.78 6.30
#